data_314e74bd300a6a85a6997eb7ec3f5251
#
_entry.id   314e74bd300a6a85a6997eb7ec3f5251
#
_cell.length_a   1.000
_cell.length_b   1.000
_cell.length_c   1.000
_cell.angle_alpha   90.00
_cell.angle_beta   90.00
_cell.angle_gamma   90.00
#
_symmetry.space_group_name_H-M   'P 1'
#
loop_
_entity.id
_entity.type
_entity.pdbx_description
1 polymer ?
#
loop_
_entity_poly.entity_id
_entity_poly.type
_entity_poly.pdbx_seq_one_letter_code
_entity_poly.pdbx_strand_id
1 'polypeptide(L)'
;KLSAKLGPIFSPAFPVKTEPSSPSIRLEITKGPAPGAFEREAYSIRTDSEGILLTGASDLALRHAVWDLLYRLGYRQFFPGKSWEIMPSLETTTLEIDTEESPDYANRRIWYGFGLWEHNREAYADWVEKNRMEGGFNLITGHAYGRLIKSQQKTFDAHPEYYALVEGTRRISPESKMCISNPGVRAAAVAYALDFFATNPDADSVSVDPSDGGDWCECDDCKKIGHPGDLATLLANTVAAAAVEKLGTNRYVGMYAYNYHSEPPGIKVHPNVIISAATGFIKGGLTIEEILEGWAAKGA
;
A
#
# COMPACT_ATOMS: atom_id res chain seq x y z
N LYS A 1 -21.72 -13.74 -3.03
CA LYS A 1 -20.57 -14.51 -2.50
C LYS A 1 -20.90 -15.21 -1.19
N LEU A 2 -21.49 -14.49 -0.20
CA LEU A 2 -21.82 -15.04 1.13
C LEU A 2 -22.73 -16.27 1.03
N SER A 3 -23.84 -16.17 0.32
CA SER A 3 -24.78 -17.29 0.14
C SER A 3 -24.11 -18.53 -0.47
N ALA A 4 -23.24 -18.34 -1.46
CA ALA A 4 -22.52 -19.46 -2.10
C ALA A 4 -21.54 -20.17 -1.15
N LYS A 5 -21.06 -19.48 -0.10
CA LYS A 5 -20.14 -20.05 0.90
C LYS A 5 -20.89 -20.62 2.11
N LEU A 6 -22.01 -20.03 2.51
CA LEU A 6 -22.82 -20.53 3.60
C LEU A 6 -23.55 -21.82 3.23
N GLY A 7 -24.01 -21.97 1.98
CA GLY A 7 -24.68 -23.17 1.53
C GLY A 7 -23.91 -24.48 1.77
N PRO A 8 -22.58 -24.55 1.46
CA PRO A 8 -21.77 -25.72 1.81
C PRO A 8 -21.51 -25.92 3.30
N ILE A 9 -21.55 -24.85 4.11
CA ILE A 9 -21.35 -24.91 5.56
C ILE A 9 -22.61 -25.40 6.28
N PHE A 10 -23.77 -24.93 5.80
CA PHE A 10 -25.08 -25.27 6.38
C PHE A 10 -25.98 -25.92 5.31
N SER A 11 -26.72 -26.89 5.72
CA SER A 11 -27.80 -27.48 4.90
C SER A 11 -29.14 -27.18 5.58
N PRO A 12 -30.12 -26.54 4.91
CA PRO A 12 -30.18 -26.14 3.50
C PRO A 12 -29.46 -24.83 3.18
N ALA A 13 -29.30 -24.54 1.90
CA ALA A 13 -28.66 -23.34 1.39
C ALA A 13 -29.37 -22.03 1.86
N PHE A 14 -28.62 -20.99 2.08
CA PHE A 14 -29.13 -19.66 2.44
C PHE A 14 -29.54 -18.89 1.17
N PRO A 15 -30.83 -18.61 0.94
CA PRO A 15 -31.26 -17.80 -0.19
C PRO A 15 -30.92 -16.33 0.02
N VAL A 16 -30.47 -15.64 -1.04
CA VAL A 16 -30.40 -14.19 -1.03
C VAL A 16 -31.76 -13.60 -1.29
N LYS A 17 -32.22 -12.73 -0.41
CA LYS A 17 -33.50 -12.00 -0.51
C LYS A 17 -33.25 -10.50 -0.39
N THR A 18 -34.04 -9.71 -1.07
CA THR A 18 -34.08 -8.25 -0.92
C THR A 18 -34.98 -7.78 0.21
N GLU A 19 -35.96 -8.61 0.56
CA GLU A 19 -36.87 -8.32 1.67
C GLU A 19 -36.37 -8.95 2.98
N PRO A 20 -36.43 -8.24 4.11
CA PRO A 20 -36.01 -8.76 5.40
C PRO A 20 -36.83 -9.99 5.79
N SER A 21 -36.17 -11.02 6.30
CA SER A 21 -36.82 -12.19 6.91
C SER A 21 -36.05 -12.55 8.18
N SER A 22 -36.72 -12.72 9.30
CA SER A 22 -36.09 -13.08 10.57
C SER A 22 -36.18 -14.60 10.82
N PRO A 23 -35.10 -15.26 11.31
CA PRO A 23 -33.76 -14.72 11.44
C PRO A 23 -33.04 -14.59 10.07
N SER A 24 -32.16 -13.61 9.93
CA SER A 24 -31.45 -13.32 8.69
C SER A 24 -30.02 -12.82 8.95
N ILE A 25 -29.19 -12.86 7.89
CA ILE A 25 -27.92 -12.13 7.86
C ILE A 25 -28.15 -10.87 7.01
N ARG A 26 -28.04 -9.74 7.67
CA ARG A 26 -28.26 -8.41 7.06
C ARG A 26 -26.91 -7.77 6.78
N LEU A 27 -26.81 -7.07 5.64
CA LEU A 27 -25.61 -6.40 5.16
C LEU A 27 -25.92 -4.92 4.95
N GLU A 28 -25.21 -4.04 5.63
CA GLU A 28 -25.44 -2.60 5.55
C GLU A 28 -24.14 -1.83 5.38
N ILE A 29 -24.14 -0.82 4.50
CA ILE A 29 -23.05 0.16 4.44
C ILE A 29 -23.44 1.35 5.30
N THR A 30 -22.55 1.75 6.23
CA THR A 30 -22.79 2.88 7.12
C THR A 30 -22.88 4.18 6.31
N LYS A 31 -23.95 4.96 6.56
CA LYS A 31 -24.12 6.27 5.96
C LYS A 31 -23.31 7.30 6.77
N GLY A 32 -22.31 7.90 6.13
CA GLY A 32 -21.45 8.90 6.76
C GLY A 32 -20.61 9.64 5.71
N PRO A 33 -19.73 10.56 6.12
CA PRO A 33 -18.71 11.11 5.23
C PRO A 33 -17.86 9.96 4.68
N ALA A 34 -17.32 10.13 3.46
CA ALA A 34 -16.45 9.14 2.85
C ALA A 34 -15.29 8.82 3.81
N PRO A 35 -15.04 7.54 4.10
CA PRO A 35 -13.99 7.16 5.02
C PRO A 35 -12.62 7.54 4.46
N GLY A 36 -11.69 7.94 5.33
CA GLY A 36 -10.30 8.18 4.98
C GLY A 36 -9.62 6.92 4.45
N ALA A 37 -8.39 7.08 3.95
CA ALA A 37 -7.65 5.98 3.35
C ALA A 37 -7.46 4.77 4.31
N PHE A 38 -7.32 5.06 5.61
CA PHE A 38 -7.10 4.03 6.64
C PHE A 38 -8.39 3.49 7.27
N GLU A 39 -9.50 4.23 7.20
CA GLU A 39 -10.79 3.85 7.79
C GLU A 39 -11.70 3.08 6.83
N ARG A 40 -11.30 2.92 5.57
CA ARG A 40 -12.13 2.27 4.52
C ARG A 40 -12.49 0.83 4.81
N GLU A 41 -11.82 0.20 5.75
CA GLU A 41 -11.97 -1.22 6.06
C GLU A 41 -12.68 -1.50 7.40
N ALA A 42 -13.13 -0.46 8.12
CA ALA A 42 -13.80 -0.62 9.39
C ALA A 42 -15.19 -1.24 9.24
N TYR A 43 -15.49 -2.25 10.04
CA TYR A 43 -16.78 -2.96 10.04
C TYR A 43 -17.20 -3.38 11.44
N SER A 44 -18.47 -3.76 11.58
CA SER A 44 -18.96 -4.44 12.78
C SER A 44 -19.76 -5.69 12.44
N ILE A 45 -19.80 -6.61 13.39
CA ILE A 45 -20.64 -7.81 13.36
C ILE A 45 -21.41 -7.86 14.66
N ARG A 46 -22.76 -7.85 14.60
CA ARG A 46 -23.63 -7.90 15.77
C ARG A 46 -24.70 -8.95 15.61
N THR A 47 -24.97 -9.69 16.67
CA THR A 47 -26.10 -10.60 16.79
C THR A 47 -27.21 -9.92 17.56
N ASP A 48 -28.43 -9.98 17.03
CA ASP A 48 -29.63 -9.46 17.67
C ASP A 48 -30.81 -10.45 17.51
N SER A 49 -32.01 -10.05 17.94
CA SER A 49 -33.22 -10.85 17.87
C SER A 49 -33.66 -11.15 16.41
N GLU A 50 -33.15 -10.42 15.42
CA GLU A 50 -33.46 -10.58 14.01
C GLU A 50 -32.41 -11.40 13.26
N GLY A 51 -31.28 -11.75 13.93
CA GLY A 51 -30.21 -12.55 13.37
C GLY A 51 -28.84 -11.89 13.48
N ILE A 52 -28.09 -11.80 12.39
CA ILE A 52 -26.74 -11.23 12.34
C ILE A 52 -26.76 -9.99 11.46
N LEU A 53 -26.26 -8.87 12.00
CA LEU A 53 -26.05 -7.63 11.26
C LEU A 53 -24.56 -7.44 10.99
N LEU A 54 -24.19 -7.29 9.72
CA LEU A 54 -22.86 -6.90 9.27
C LEU A 54 -22.93 -5.47 8.75
N THR A 55 -22.17 -4.55 9.34
CA THR A 55 -22.06 -3.18 8.82
C THR A 55 -20.64 -2.89 8.40
N GLY A 56 -20.46 -2.08 7.37
CA GLY A 56 -19.15 -1.68 6.87
C GLY A 56 -19.09 -0.23 6.44
N ALA A 57 -17.94 0.41 6.61
CA ALA A 57 -17.70 1.77 6.13
C ALA A 57 -17.63 1.88 4.60
N SER A 58 -17.48 0.74 3.91
CA SER A 58 -17.40 0.63 2.46
C SER A 58 -17.78 -0.78 1.99
N ASP A 59 -17.89 -1.00 0.68
CA ASP A 59 -18.03 -2.34 0.10
C ASP A 59 -16.89 -3.28 0.51
N LEU A 60 -15.66 -2.77 0.58
CA LEU A 60 -14.49 -3.53 1.02
C LEU A 60 -14.64 -3.95 2.48
N ALA A 61 -15.00 -3.02 3.37
CA ALA A 61 -15.25 -3.31 4.77
C ALA A 61 -16.34 -4.38 4.96
N LEU A 62 -17.43 -4.28 4.18
CA LEU A 62 -18.50 -5.26 4.22
C LEU A 62 -18.06 -6.64 3.74
N ARG A 63 -17.19 -6.72 2.72
CA ARG A 63 -16.57 -7.99 2.30
C ARG A 63 -15.69 -8.57 3.41
N HIS A 64 -14.93 -7.72 4.11
CA HIS A 64 -14.12 -8.15 5.28
C HIS A 64 -15.00 -8.68 6.41
N ALA A 65 -16.12 -8.02 6.72
CA ALA A 65 -17.09 -8.51 7.71
C ALA A 65 -17.63 -9.90 7.34
N VAL A 66 -17.94 -10.13 6.06
CA VAL A 66 -18.39 -11.42 5.55
C VAL A 66 -17.33 -12.51 5.76
N TRP A 67 -16.07 -12.25 5.40
CA TRP A 67 -14.99 -13.21 5.56
C TRP A 67 -14.63 -13.44 7.03
N ASP A 68 -14.77 -12.43 7.90
CA ASP A 68 -14.61 -12.59 9.34
C ASP A 68 -15.70 -13.46 9.95
N LEU A 69 -16.97 -13.25 9.57
CA LEU A 69 -18.05 -14.13 9.98
C LEU A 69 -17.79 -15.58 9.57
N LEU A 70 -17.37 -15.82 8.33
CA LEU A 70 -17.03 -17.17 7.86
C LEU A 70 -15.83 -17.75 8.63
N TYR A 71 -14.84 -16.94 8.95
CA TYR A 71 -13.70 -17.34 9.79
C TYR A 71 -14.15 -17.78 11.19
N ARG A 72 -15.06 -17.02 11.81
CA ARG A 72 -15.66 -17.36 13.13
C ARG A 72 -16.48 -18.65 13.08
N LEU A 73 -17.06 -18.97 11.95
CA LEU A 73 -17.74 -20.24 11.68
C LEU A 73 -16.79 -21.41 11.39
N GLY A 74 -15.48 -21.19 11.36
CA GLY A 74 -14.47 -22.22 11.16
C GLY A 74 -13.92 -22.36 9.74
N TYR A 75 -14.36 -21.51 8.79
CA TYR A 75 -13.78 -21.47 7.44
C TYR A 75 -12.31 -21.01 7.50
N ARG A 76 -11.46 -21.67 6.71
CA ARG A 76 -10.03 -21.28 6.55
C ARG A 76 -9.60 -21.48 5.10
N GLN A 77 -8.68 -20.64 4.66
CA GLN A 77 -7.87 -20.90 3.46
C GLN A 77 -6.43 -20.47 3.75
N PHE A 78 -5.56 -21.44 4.01
CA PHE A 78 -4.20 -21.17 4.50
C PHE A 78 -3.23 -20.73 3.40
N PHE A 79 -3.52 -21.12 2.13
CA PHE A 79 -2.69 -20.78 0.97
C PHE A 79 -3.55 -20.64 -0.29
N PRO A 80 -3.04 -20.04 -1.38
CA PRO A 80 -3.75 -19.97 -2.65
C PRO A 80 -4.10 -21.36 -3.20
N GLY A 81 -5.35 -21.52 -3.65
CA GLY A 81 -5.86 -22.74 -4.27
C GLY A 81 -6.78 -23.56 -3.35
N LYS A 82 -7.69 -24.28 -3.99
CA LYS A 82 -8.77 -25.02 -3.31
C LYS A 82 -8.30 -26.10 -2.37
N SER A 83 -7.13 -26.70 -2.60
CA SER A 83 -6.56 -27.73 -1.74
C SER A 83 -6.22 -27.25 -0.32
N TRP A 84 -6.15 -25.92 -0.14
CA TRP A 84 -5.87 -25.28 1.14
C TRP A 84 -7.10 -24.71 1.82
N GLU A 85 -8.27 -24.93 1.23
CA GLU A 85 -9.57 -24.48 1.75
C GLU A 85 -10.14 -25.53 2.72
N ILE A 86 -10.47 -25.08 3.92
CA ILE A 86 -11.16 -25.88 4.92
C ILE A 86 -12.59 -25.35 5.04
N MET A 87 -13.54 -26.20 4.72
CA MET A 87 -14.96 -25.93 4.84
C MET A 87 -15.49 -26.66 6.07
N PRO A 88 -15.89 -25.95 7.15
CA PRO A 88 -16.47 -26.61 8.29
C PRO A 88 -17.82 -27.23 7.92
N SER A 89 -18.18 -28.32 8.58
CA SER A 89 -19.52 -28.89 8.54
C SER A 89 -20.17 -28.63 9.89
N LEU A 90 -21.23 -27.84 9.91
CA LEU A 90 -21.95 -27.47 11.12
C LEU A 90 -23.39 -27.97 11.01
N GLU A 91 -23.84 -28.74 12.00
CA GLU A 91 -25.25 -29.13 12.12
C GLU A 91 -26.08 -27.99 12.70
N THR A 92 -25.57 -27.36 13.73
CA THR A 92 -26.16 -26.17 14.38
C THR A 92 -25.05 -25.25 14.86
N THR A 93 -25.33 -23.98 14.96
CA THR A 93 -24.45 -23.03 15.62
C THR A 93 -25.25 -21.94 16.32
N THR A 94 -24.77 -21.55 17.49
CA THR A 94 -25.21 -20.32 18.16
C THR A 94 -24.05 -19.36 18.15
N LEU A 95 -24.27 -18.19 17.58
CA LEU A 95 -23.29 -17.12 17.53
C LEU A 95 -23.81 -15.96 18.37
N GLU A 96 -22.98 -15.55 19.33
CA GLU A 96 -23.14 -14.30 20.05
C GLU A 96 -21.92 -13.44 19.70
N ILE A 97 -22.13 -12.43 18.86
CA ILE A 97 -21.07 -11.55 18.37
C ILE A 97 -21.52 -10.11 18.57
N ASP A 98 -20.68 -9.31 19.21
CA ASP A 98 -20.75 -7.85 19.24
C ASP A 98 -19.33 -7.33 19.14
N THR A 99 -18.90 -7.00 17.90
CA THR A 99 -17.52 -6.59 17.63
C THR A 99 -17.47 -5.46 16.63
N GLU A 100 -16.51 -4.57 16.84
CA GLU A 100 -16.10 -3.55 15.89
C GLU A 100 -14.65 -3.82 15.54
N GLU A 101 -14.35 -3.90 14.25
CA GLU A 101 -13.05 -4.31 13.74
C GLU A 101 -12.53 -3.26 12.74
N SER A 102 -11.26 -3.00 12.83
CA SER A 102 -10.48 -2.27 11.84
C SER A 102 -9.09 -2.89 11.76
N PRO A 103 -8.42 -2.85 10.60
CA PRO A 103 -7.09 -3.41 10.50
C PRO A 103 -6.07 -2.57 11.27
N ASP A 104 -5.14 -3.23 11.98
CA ASP A 104 -3.98 -2.57 12.61
C ASP A 104 -2.99 -2.02 11.58
N TYR A 105 -3.01 -2.56 10.37
CA TYR A 105 -2.13 -2.17 9.27
C TYR A 105 -2.95 -1.82 8.03
N ALA A 106 -2.77 -0.62 7.50
CA ALA A 106 -3.44 -0.16 6.28
C ALA A 106 -3.00 -0.92 5.02
N ASN A 107 -1.80 -1.48 5.01
CA ASN A 107 -1.28 -2.31 3.93
C ASN A 107 -0.86 -3.68 4.46
N ARG A 108 -1.49 -4.72 3.94
CA ARG A 108 -1.24 -6.13 4.31
C ARG A 108 -0.98 -6.92 3.03
N ARG A 109 0.20 -6.75 2.44
CA ARG A 109 0.58 -7.40 1.20
C ARG A 109 1.71 -8.40 1.42
N ILE A 110 1.54 -9.61 0.91
CA ILE A 110 2.64 -10.54 0.73
C ILE A 110 3.21 -10.37 -0.67
N TRP A 111 4.50 -10.11 -0.76
CA TRP A 111 5.21 -10.13 -2.04
C TRP A 111 5.34 -11.58 -2.52
N TYR A 112 4.69 -11.89 -3.64
CA TYR A 112 4.59 -13.24 -4.16
C TYR A 112 5.81 -13.59 -5.05
N GLY A 113 7.02 -13.59 -4.46
CA GLY A 113 8.27 -13.96 -5.12
C GLY A 113 8.53 -13.14 -6.40
N PHE A 114 8.84 -13.82 -7.47
CA PHE A 114 9.15 -13.19 -8.77
C PHE A 114 7.93 -12.69 -9.55
N GLY A 115 6.76 -12.63 -8.93
CA GLY A 115 5.53 -12.10 -9.48
C GLY A 115 4.41 -13.12 -9.62
N LEU A 116 3.26 -12.61 -10.03
CA LEU A 116 2.09 -13.40 -10.32
C LEU A 116 2.07 -13.77 -11.80
N TRP A 117 2.07 -15.07 -12.06
CA TRP A 117 1.86 -15.62 -13.39
C TRP A 117 0.36 -15.74 -13.69
N GLU A 118 -0.02 -15.76 -14.95
CA GLU A 118 -1.42 -15.88 -15.37
C GLU A 118 -2.14 -17.07 -14.69
N HIS A 119 -1.46 -18.22 -14.59
CA HIS A 119 -2.02 -19.45 -14.03
C HIS A 119 -2.28 -19.43 -12.51
N ASN A 120 -1.66 -18.53 -11.76
CA ASN A 120 -1.81 -18.44 -10.30
C ASN A 120 -2.48 -17.14 -9.82
N ARG A 121 -2.69 -16.18 -10.70
CA ARG A 121 -3.23 -14.85 -10.37
C ARG A 121 -4.60 -14.91 -9.72
N GLU A 122 -5.52 -15.69 -10.30
CA GLU A 122 -6.89 -15.85 -9.80
C GLU A 122 -6.89 -16.49 -8.41
N ALA A 123 -6.15 -17.59 -8.23
CA ALA A 123 -6.05 -18.28 -6.95
C ALA A 123 -5.44 -17.38 -5.85
N TYR A 124 -4.47 -16.56 -6.21
CA TYR A 124 -3.87 -15.60 -5.28
C TYR A 124 -4.86 -14.49 -4.90
N ALA A 125 -5.57 -13.91 -5.87
CA ALA A 125 -6.56 -12.86 -5.62
C ALA A 125 -7.72 -13.37 -4.73
N ASP A 126 -8.21 -14.58 -4.99
CA ASP A 126 -9.22 -15.25 -4.17
C ASP A 126 -8.75 -15.48 -2.73
N TRP A 127 -7.50 -15.89 -2.55
CA TRP A 127 -6.89 -16.08 -1.24
C TRP A 127 -6.69 -14.75 -0.49
N VAL A 128 -6.24 -13.70 -1.16
CA VAL A 128 -6.08 -12.34 -0.62
C VAL A 128 -7.42 -11.80 -0.11
N GLU A 129 -8.49 -11.91 -0.90
CA GLU A 129 -9.84 -11.49 -0.51
C GLU A 129 -10.31 -12.24 0.74
N LYS A 130 -10.19 -13.57 0.74
CA LYS A 130 -10.67 -14.45 1.82
C LYS A 130 -9.94 -14.24 3.15
N ASN A 131 -8.69 -13.84 3.09
CA ASN A 131 -7.87 -13.55 4.27
C ASN A 131 -7.85 -12.07 4.64
N ARG A 132 -8.73 -11.25 4.06
CA ARG A 132 -8.84 -9.80 4.34
C ARG A 132 -7.51 -9.06 4.14
N MET A 133 -6.72 -9.50 3.15
CA MET A 133 -5.44 -8.91 2.79
C MET A 133 -5.60 -7.83 1.70
N GLU A 134 -6.77 -7.74 1.06
CA GLU A 134 -7.11 -6.63 0.19
C GLU A 134 -7.24 -5.37 1.05
N GLY A 135 -6.34 -4.40 0.86
CA GLY A 135 -6.31 -3.19 1.66
C GLY A 135 -7.13 -2.05 1.06
N GLY A 136 -7.70 -1.21 1.93
CA GLY A 136 -8.35 0.05 1.55
C GLY A 136 -7.36 1.14 1.13
N PHE A 137 -6.08 0.94 1.38
CA PHE A 137 -5.00 1.87 1.05
C PHE A 137 -4.07 1.29 -0.01
N ASN A 138 -3.95 1.98 -1.14
CA ASN A 138 -3.08 1.58 -2.23
C ASN A 138 -1.69 2.23 -2.11
N LEU A 139 -0.78 1.57 -1.39
CA LEU A 139 0.61 1.98 -1.28
C LEU A 139 1.39 1.56 -2.53
N ILE A 140 1.83 2.54 -3.29
CA ILE A 140 2.71 2.35 -4.45
C ILE A 140 4.14 2.66 -4.03
N THR A 141 5.00 1.66 -4.09
CA THR A 141 6.44 1.72 -3.87
C THR A 141 7.17 1.08 -5.05
N GLY A 142 8.49 1.14 -5.04
CA GLY A 142 9.34 0.55 -6.08
C GLY A 142 9.88 1.57 -7.06
N HIS A 143 11.01 1.20 -7.67
CA HIS A 143 11.82 2.07 -8.53
C HIS A 143 11.00 2.92 -9.49
N ALA A 144 11.14 4.23 -9.37
CA ALA A 144 10.34 5.22 -10.10
C ALA A 144 11.17 6.21 -10.93
N TYR A 145 12.46 6.33 -10.69
CA TYR A 145 13.29 7.32 -11.41
C TYR A 145 13.23 7.14 -12.92
N GLY A 146 13.25 5.91 -13.43
CA GLY A 146 13.12 5.66 -14.87
C GLY A 146 11.77 6.14 -15.43
N ARG A 147 10.67 5.92 -14.70
CA ARG A 147 9.35 6.44 -15.10
C ARG A 147 9.29 7.97 -15.05
N LEU A 148 9.87 8.58 -14.02
CA LEU A 148 9.96 10.03 -13.86
C LEU A 148 10.76 10.65 -15.01
N ILE A 149 11.98 10.16 -15.29
CA ILE A 149 12.83 10.63 -16.39
C ILE A 149 12.07 10.51 -17.72
N LYS A 150 11.46 9.36 -17.99
CA LYS A 150 10.69 9.12 -19.22
C LYS A 150 9.51 10.07 -19.35
N SER A 151 8.76 10.34 -18.29
CA SER A 151 7.62 11.27 -18.32
C SER A 151 8.05 12.73 -18.59
N GLN A 152 9.27 13.08 -18.18
CA GLN A 152 9.87 14.41 -18.30
C GLN A 152 11.04 14.43 -19.31
N GLN A 153 11.07 13.48 -20.26
CA GLN A 153 12.22 13.24 -21.16
C GLN A 153 12.74 14.51 -21.85
N LYS A 154 11.83 15.35 -22.40
CA LYS A 154 12.21 16.61 -23.07
C LYS A 154 12.98 17.56 -22.15
N THR A 155 12.57 17.62 -20.89
CA THR A 155 13.22 18.44 -19.85
C THR A 155 14.60 17.88 -19.53
N PHE A 156 14.73 16.56 -19.36
CA PHE A 156 16.00 15.91 -19.09
C PHE A 156 16.97 15.99 -20.28
N ASP A 157 16.47 15.91 -21.52
CA ASP A 157 17.30 16.08 -22.72
C ASP A 157 17.86 17.50 -22.85
N ALA A 158 17.08 18.50 -22.42
CA ALA A 158 17.51 19.91 -22.42
C ALA A 158 18.45 20.24 -21.26
N HIS A 159 18.49 19.42 -20.21
CA HIS A 159 19.20 19.63 -18.95
C HIS A 159 20.03 18.41 -18.53
N PRO A 160 21.16 18.11 -19.22
CA PRO A 160 22.02 16.98 -18.86
C PRO A 160 22.51 17.03 -17.39
N GLU A 161 22.60 18.22 -16.80
CA GLU A 161 22.96 18.42 -15.40
C GLU A 161 21.94 17.85 -14.40
N TYR A 162 20.76 17.46 -14.84
CA TYR A 162 19.74 16.79 -14.01
C TYR A 162 20.10 15.33 -13.69
N TYR A 163 20.91 14.69 -14.54
CA TYR A 163 21.44 13.36 -14.26
C TYR A 163 22.54 13.39 -13.20
N ALA A 164 22.70 12.30 -12.46
CA ALA A 164 23.73 12.17 -11.46
C ALA A 164 25.14 12.37 -12.05
N LEU A 165 25.97 13.14 -11.39
CA LEU A 165 27.42 13.24 -11.65
C LEU A 165 28.11 12.10 -10.93
N VAL A 166 28.77 11.20 -11.65
CA VAL A 166 29.50 10.06 -11.11
C VAL A 166 30.87 10.00 -11.79
N GLU A 167 31.93 9.95 -11.00
CA GLU A 167 33.30 9.96 -11.50
C GLU A 167 33.55 11.08 -12.53
N GLY A 168 33.04 12.28 -12.23
CA GLY A 168 33.19 13.46 -13.09
C GLY A 168 32.33 13.48 -14.36
N THR A 169 31.46 12.50 -14.58
CA THR A 169 30.63 12.40 -15.78
C THR A 169 29.13 12.27 -15.43
N ARG A 170 28.27 12.96 -16.19
CA ARG A 170 26.81 12.78 -16.07
C ARG A 170 26.39 11.42 -16.63
N ARG A 171 25.73 10.62 -15.79
CA ARG A 171 25.25 9.27 -16.16
C ARG A 171 23.89 9.37 -16.85
N ILE A 172 23.89 9.63 -18.16
CA ILE A 172 22.67 9.77 -18.96
C ILE A 172 22.17 8.39 -19.36
N SER A 173 21.12 7.91 -18.67
CA SER A 173 20.38 6.69 -19.06
C SER A 173 18.95 6.75 -18.53
N PRO A 174 18.03 5.92 -19.07
CA PRO A 174 16.63 5.89 -18.61
C PRO A 174 16.46 5.55 -17.14
N GLU A 175 17.40 4.80 -16.53
CA GLU A 175 17.35 4.35 -15.14
C GLU A 175 18.38 5.04 -14.25
N SER A 176 18.93 6.18 -14.70
CA SER A 176 19.91 6.92 -13.91
C SER A 176 19.38 7.44 -12.61
N LYS A 177 20.30 7.58 -11.63
CA LYS A 177 20.07 8.50 -10.52
C LYS A 177 20.06 9.95 -11.04
N MET A 178 19.55 10.83 -10.19
CA MET A 178 19.38 12.24 -10.52
C MET A 178 20.17 13.12 -9.57
N CYS A 179 20.48 14.34 -10.01
CA CYS A 179 21.10 15.37 -9.19
C CYS A 179 20.07 16.05 -8.28
N ILE A 180 19.78 15.44 -7.12
CA ILE A 180 18.68 15.86 -6.24
C ILE A 180 18.87 17.28 -5.67
N SER A 181 20.12 17.75 -5.54
CA SER A 181 20.40 19.14 -5.16
C SER A 181 19.86 20.16 -6.16
N ASN A 182 19.71 19.76 -7.44
CA ASN A 182 19.19 20.65 -8.47
C ASN A 182 17.67 20.88 -8.30
N PRO A 183 17.22 22.15 -8.14
CA PRO A 183 15.80 22.46 -7.95
C PRO A 183 14.93 22.06 -9.16
N GLY A 184 15.48 22.07 -10.38
CA GLY A 184 14.76 21.66 -11.58
C GLY A 184 14.43 20.15 -11.57
N VAL A 185 15.30 19.31 -11.02
CA VAL A 185 15.03 17.87 -10.82
C VAL A 185 13.87 17.68 -9.85
N ARG A 186 13.87 18.42 -8.74
CA ARG A 186 12.77 18.34 -7.78
C ARG A 186 11.45 18.85 -8.36
N ALA A 187 11.49 19.92 -9.17
CA ALA A 187 10.31 20.41 -9.90
C ALA A 187 9.78 19.37 -10.90
N ALA A 188 10.67 18.67 -11.63
CA ALA A 188 10.29 17.59 -12.54
C ALA A 188 9.65 16.43 -11.80
N ALA A 189 10.13 16.08 -10.60
CA ALA A 189 9.54 15.04 -9.76
C ALA A 189 8.16 15.42 -9.23
N VAL A 190 7.96 16.69 -8.87
CA VAL A 190 6.63 17.20 -8.50
C VAL A 190 5.66 17.13 -9.69
N ALA A 191 6.09 17.57 -10.88
CA ALA A 191 5.26 17.49 -12.10
C ALA A 191 4.86 16.03 -12.39
N TYR A 192 5.81 15.09 -12.34
CA TYR A 192 5.53 13.65 -12.50
C TYR A 192 4.47 13.15 -11.52
N ALA A 193 4.57 13.51 -10.25
CA ALA A 193 3.64 13.04 -9.23
C ALA A 193 2.23 13.64 -9.39
N LEU A 194 2.14 14.92 -9.74
CA LEU A 194 0.85 15.58 -10.00
C LEU A 194 0.17 15.01 -11.24
N ASP A 195 0.91 14.78 -12.33
CA ASP A 195 0.41 14.13 -13.54
C ASP A 195 -0.06 12.69 -13.25
N PHE A 196 0.69 11.96 -12.41
CA PHE A 196 0.30 10.63 -11.98
C PHE A 196 -1.06 10.65 -11.25
N PHE A 197 -1.26 11.51 -10.27
CA PHE A 197 -2.53 11.63 -9.55
C PHE A 197 -3.68 12.13 -10.44
N ALA A 198 -3.40 13.01 -11.40
CA ALA A 198 -4.41 13.46 -12.35
C ALA A 198 -4.92 12.33 -13.25
N THR A 199 -4.05 11.40 -13.63
CA THR A 199 -4.39 10.23 -14.46
C THR A 199 -4.89 9.03 -13.64
N ASN A 200 -4.64 9.01 -12.33
CA ASN A 200 -5.02 7.96 -11.39
C ASN A 200 -5.73 8.58 -10.18
N PRO A 201 -6.95 9.08 -10.32
CA PRO A 201 -7.64 9.85 -9.26
C PRO A 201 -7.91 9.03 -7.99
N ASP A 202 -8.01 7.70 -8.12
CA ASP A 202 -8.25 6.78 -7.01
C ASP A 202 -6.94 6.29 -6.32
N ALA A 203 -5.76 6.70 -6.82
CA ALA A 203 -4.50 6.32 -6.21
C ALA A 203 -4.27 7.07 -4.90
N ASP A 204 -4.00 6.36 -3.82
CA ASP A 204 -3.66 6.97 -2.53
C ASP A 204 -2.22 7.47 -2.51
N SER A 205 -1.32 6.85 -3.27
CA SER A 205 0.10 7.20 -3.27
C SER A 205 0.75 7.15 -4.65
N VAL A 206 1.91 7.79 -4.76
CA VAL A 206 2.83 7.71 -5.90
C VAL A 206 4.22 7.32 -5.41
N SER A 207 4.97 6.54 -6.19
CA SER A 207 6.37 6.26 -5.88
C SER A 207 7.30 7.29 -6.50
N VAL A 208 8.29 7.72 -5.70
CA VAL A 208 9.48 8.45 -6.17
C VAL A 208 10.77 7.74 -5.75
N ASP A 209 10.67 6.42 -5.58
CA ASP A 209 11.76 5.58 -5.14
C ASP A 209 12.92 5.60 -6.14
N PRO A 210 14.17 5.69 -5.67
CA PRO A 210 15.34 5.66 -6.54
C PRO A 210 15.43 4.37 -7.37
N SER A 211 16.00 4.46 -8.57
CA SER A 211 16.38 3.29 -9.37
C SER A 211 17.35 2.40 -8.60
N ASP A 212 17.45 1.12 -8.97
CA ASP A 212 18.35 0.19 -8.29
C ASP A 212 19.84 0.57 -8.44
N GLY A 213 20.68 -0.04 -7.62
CA GLY A 213 22.14 0.11 -7.67
C GLY A 213 22.68 1.40 -7.04
N GLY A 214 23.94 1.67 -7.33
CA GLY A 214 24.71 2.82 -6.87
C GLY A 214 24.52 4.06 -7.75
N ASP A 215 25.63 4.64 -8.17
CA ASP A 215 25.71 5.80 -9.06
C ASP A 215 24.98 7.06 -8.55
N TRP A 216 25.00 7.26 -7.24
CA TRP A 216 24.49 8.48 -6.61
C TRP A 216 25.29 9.69 -7.02
N CYS A 217 24.64 10.85 -7.10
CA CYS A 217 25.27 12.08 -7.53
C CYS A 217 26.38 12.55 -6.58
N GLU A 218 27.59 12.70 -7.10
CA GLU A 218 28.80 13.10 -6.38
C GLU A 218 29.11 14.60 -6.45
N CYS A 219 28.21 15.41 -7.02
CA CYS A 219 28.43 16.86 -7.06
C CYS A 219 28.47 17.44 -5.64
N ASP A 220 29.19 18.55 -5.47
CA ASP A 220 29.42 19.17 -4.15
C ASP A 220 28.12 19.51 -3.43
N ASP A 221 27.08 19.93 -4.14
CA ASP A 221 25.81 20.29 -3.55
C ASP A 221 25.00 19.07 -3.09
N CYS A 222 25.05 17.93 -3.81
CA CYS A 222 24.48 16.68 -3.33
C CYS A 222 25.24 16.16 -2.09
N LYS A 223 26.58 16.23 -2.09
CA LYS A 223 27.40 15.85 -0.94
C LYS A 223 27.14 16.69 0.32
N LYS A 224 26.82 17.98 0.16
CA LYS A 224 26.43 18.86 1.27
C LYS A 224 25.07 18.50 1.88
N ILE A 225 24.15 17.94 1.11
CA ILE A 225 22.85 17.48 1.60
C ILE A 225 23.04 16.26 2.52
N GLY A 226 23.85 15.30 2.12
CA GLY A 226 24.19 14.14 2.94
C GLY A 226 24.34 12.85 2.12
N HIS A 227 24.06 11.72 2.78
CA HIS A 227 24.16 10.39 2.17
C HIS A 227 22.91 10.07 1.28
N PRO A 228 22.90 8.96 0.57
CA PRO A 228 21.78 8.56 -0.28
C PRO A 228 20.38 8.60 0.35
N GLY A 229 20.25 8.25 1.65
CA GLY A 229 19.00 8.35 2.39
C GLY A 229 18.49 9.79 2.50
N ASP A 230 19.40 10.76 2.73
CA ASP A 230 19.05 12.19 2.76
C ASP A 230 18.55 12.68 1.40
N LEU A 231 19.24 12.29 0.32
CA LEU A 231 18.87 12.70 -1.03
C LEU A 231 17.49 12.13 -1.43
N ALA A 232 17.25 10.84 -1.17
CA ALA A 232 15.98 10.20 -1.45
C ALA A 232 14.84 10.84 -0.64
N THR A 233 15.07 11.07 0.67
CA THR A 233 14.11 11.69 1.58
C THR A 233 13.81 13.13 1.17
N LEU A 234 14.81 13.91 0.79
CA LEU A 234 14.60 15.30 0.32
C LEU A 234 13.67 15.32 -0.90
N LEU A 235 13.88 14.43 -1.87
CA LEU A 235 13.01 14.34 -3.05
C LEU A 235 11.58 13.94 -2.65
N ALA A 236 11.43 12.90 -1.84
CA ALA A 236 10.13 12.42 -1.38
C ALA A 236 9.38 13.50 -0.58
N ASN A 237 10.05 14.19 0.33
CA ASN A 237 9.48 15.30 1.10
C ASN A 237 9.03 16.46 0.19
N THR A 238 9.82 16.82 -0.82
CA THR A 238 9.47 17.88 -1.76
C THR A 238 8.21 17.53 -2.54
N VAL A 239 8.11 16.29 -3.01
CA VAL A 239 6.93 15.81 -3.75
C VAL A 239 5.72 15.71 -2.82
N ALA A 240 5.87 15.20 -1.60
CA ALA A 240 4.78 15.06 -0.64
C ALA A 240 4.21 16.44 -0.24
N ALA A 241 5.07 17.41 0.06
CA ALA A 241 4.63 18.77 0.38
C ALA A 241 3.84 19.40 -0.78
N ALA A 242 4.31 19.26 -2.01
CA ALA A 242 3.60 19.77 -3.19
C ALA A 242 2.28 19.04 -3.45
N ALA A 243 2.24 17.72 -3.26
CA ALA A 243 1.01 16.93 -3.42
C ALA A 243 -0.04 17.35 -2.38
N VAL A 244 0.36 17.52 -1.12
CA VAL A 244 -0.55 18.00 -0.06
C VAL A 244 -1.07 19.40 -0.36
N GLU A 245 -0.20 20.32 -0.77
CA GLU A 245 -0.58 21.70 -1.13
C GLU A 245 -1.62 21.74 -2.26
N LYS A 246 -1.45 20.89 -3.28
CA LYS A 246 -2.27 20.94 -4.51
C LYS A 246 -3.49 20.04 -4.45
N LEU A 247 -3.43 18.89 -3.76
CA LEU A 247 -4.41 17.80 -3.83
C LEU A 247 -5.04 17.46 -2.48
N GLY A 248 -4.49 18.02 -1.37
CA GLY A 248 -4.96 17.74 -0.01
C GLY A 248 -4.18 16.63 0.69
N THR A 249 -4.47 16.43 1.97
CA THR A 249 -3.70 15.59 2.90
C THR A 249 -3.81 14.08 2.66
N ASN A 250 -4.72 13.63 1.81
CA ASN A 250 -4.96 12.20 1.52
C ASN A 250 -4.15 11.68 0.33
N ARG A 251 -3.05 12.34 -0.02
CA ARG A 251 -2.11 11.90 -1.06
C ARG A 251 -0.75 11.65 -0.44
N TYR A 252 -0.18 10.49 -0.72
CA TYR A 252 1.04 10.01 -0.09
C TYR A 252 2.13 9.75 -1.12
N VAL A 253 3.37 9.70 -0.66
CA VAL A 253 4.54 9.33 -1.46
C VAL A 253 5.15 8.07 -0.86
N GLY A 254 5.25 7.02 -1.65
CA GLY A 254 5.90 5.78 -1.23
C GLY A 254 7.40 5.78 -1.59
N MET A 255 8.22 5.31 -0.68
CA MET A 255 9.65 5.15 -0.85
C MET A 255 10.16 3.92 -0.08
N TYR A 256 11.21 3.26 -0.58
CA TYR A 256 11.88 2.22 0.18
C TYR A 256 12.97 2.81 1.09
N ALA A 257 13.18 2.17 2.25
CA ALA A 257 14.48 2.13 2.91
C ALA A 257 15.22 0.89 2.37
N TYR A 258 16.10 1.09 1.39
CA TYR A 258 16.62 0.00 0.56
C TYR A 258 18.04 0.28 0.08
N ASN A 259 18.89 -0.73 0.08
CA ASN A 259 20.22 -0.69 -0.50
C ASN A 259 21.03 0.52 0.01
N TYR A 260 21.54 1.39 -0.84
CA TYR A 260 22.34 2.57 -0.47
C TYR A 260 21.55 3.66 0.30
N HIS A 261 20.22 3.66 0.20
CA HIS A 261 19.33 4.57 0.95
C HIS A 261 18.52 3.84 2.04
N SER A 262 19.04 2.71 2.54
CA SER A 262 18.46 2.03 3.71
C SER A 262 18.74 2.77 5.01
N GLU A 263 19.88 3.44 5.11
CA GLU A 263 20.27 4.23 6.29
C GLU A 263 19.27 5.38 6.54
N PRO A 264 18.80 5.56 7.81
CA PRO A 264 17.89 6.63 8.17
C PRO A 264 18.49 8.01 7.88
N PRO A 265 17.70 8.96 7.35
CA PRO A 265 18.20 10.27 6.95
C PRO A 265 18.53 11.17 8.15
N GLY A 266 19.38 12.18 7.94
CA GLY A 266 19.61 13.26 8.89
C GLY A 266 18.41 14.20 9.05
N ILE A 267 17.55 14.31 8.02
CA ILE A 267 16.37 15.18 7.98
C ILE A 267 15.10 14.45 8.44
N LYS A 268 14.07 15.23 8.83
CA LYS A 268 12.75 14.65 9.13
C LYS A 268 12.04 14.19 7.88
N VAL A 269 11.30 13.11 7.98
CA VAL A 269 10.39 12.60 6.95
C VAL A 269 9.08 13.40 7.01
N HIS A 270 8.53 13.76 5.84
CA HIS A 270 7.25 14.44 5.77
C HIS A 270 6.11 13.45 6.14
N PRO A 271 5.07 13.88 6.90
CA PRO A 271 3.99 12.99 7.35
C PRO A 271 3.26 12.22 6.23
N ASN A 272 3.30 12.72 5.00
CA ASN A 272 2.73 12.05 3.83
C ASN A 272 3.75 11.24 3.02
N VAL A 273 4.94 10.95 3.57
CA VAL A 273 5.89 9.99 3.01
C VAL A 273 5.80 8.69 3.80
N ILE A 274 5.59 7.59 3.11
CA ILE A 274 5.51 6.25 3.71
C ILE A 274 6.77 5.47 3.32
N ILE A 275 7.50 5.01 4.32
CA ILE A 275 8.73 4.24 4.14
C ILE A 275 8.42 2.75 4.23
N SER A 276 8.85 1.99 3.22
CA SER A 276 8.80 0.54 3.22
C SER A 276 10.23 -0.01 3.40
N ALA A 277 10.55 -0.53 4.58
CA ALA A 277 11.89 -1.06 4.87
C ALA A 277 12.09 -2.42 4.17
N ALA A 278 13.06 -2.48 3.25
CA ALA A 278 13.45 -3.71 2.55
C ALA A 278 14.54 -4.44 3.35
N THR A 279 14.13 -5.18 4.35
CA THR A 279 15.02 -5.78 5.37
C THR A 279 16.04 -6.79 4.82
N GLY A 280 15.87 -7.30 3.60
CA GLY A 280 16.82 -8.21 2.95
C GLY A 280 17.98 -7.49 2.22
N PHE A 281 17.95 -6.16 2.09
CA PHE A 281 18.89 -5.38 1.26
C PHE A 281 19.39 -4.13 1.99
N ILE A 282 19.78 -4.28 3.24
CA ILE A 282 20.33 -3.20 4.06
C ILE A 282 21.82 -3.05 3.74
N LYS A 283 22.28 -1.82 3.52
CA LYS A 283 23.69 -1.45 3.44
C LYS A 283 24.05 -0.50 4.59
N GLY A 284 25.34 -0.39 4.89
CA GLY A 284 25.84 0.47 5.97
C GLY A 284 26.05 -0.26 7.30
N GLY A 285 25.79 -1.58 7.35
CA GLY A 285 26.07 -2.42 8.54
C GLY A 285 25.06 -2.28 9.69
N LEU A 286 23.93 -1.63 9.44
CA LEU A 286 22.84 -1.50 10.43
C LEU A 286 21.99 -2.78 10.49
N THR A 287 21.50 -3.09 11.68
CA THR A 287 20.49 -4.14 11.87
C THR A 287 19.10 -3.71 11.40
N ILE A 288 18.17 -4.65 11.31
CA ILE A 288 16.77 -4.36 10.98
C ILE A 288 16.16 -3.42 12.02
N GLU A 289 16.41 -3.68 13.29
CA GLU A 289 15.93 -2.88 14.42
C GLU A 289 16.44 -1.44 14.32
N GLU A 290 17.74 -1.25 14.09
CA GLU A 290 18.35 0.10 13.94
C GLU A 290 17.77 0.86 12.74
N ILE A 291 17.47 0.17 11.65
CA ILE A 291 16.79 0.78 10.50
C ILE A 291 15.38 1.22 10.88
N LEU A 292 14.57 0.34 11.47
CA LEU A 292 13.18 0.65 11.82
C LEU A 292 13.09 1.77 12.86
N GLU A 293 13.88 1.68 13.94
CA GLU A 293 13.94 2.70 14.98
C GLU A 293 14.46 4.05 14.45
N GLY A 294 15.50 3.98 13.61
CA GLY A 294 16.08 5.19 13.02
C GLY A 294 15.13 5.94 12.11
N TRP A 295 14.40 5.24 11.23
CA TRP A 295 13.40 5.86 10.36
C TRP A 295 12.19 6.36 11.17
N ALA A 296 11.69 5.58 12.14
CA ALA A 296 10.62 6.01 13.04
C ALA A 296 10.99 7.29 13.83
N ALA A 297 12.23 7.39 14.31
CA ALA A 297 12.73 8.60 14.97
C ALA A 297 12.76 9.83 14.05
N LYS A 298 12.72 9.65 12.74
CA LYS A 298 12.62 10.73 11.74
C LYS A 298 11.18 11.04 11.32
N GLY A 299 10.20 10.32 11.86
CA GLY A 299 8.78 10.54 11.62
C GLY A 299 8.18 9.69 10.48
N ALA A 300 8.88 8.60 10.08
CA ALA A 300 8.38 7.64 9.09
C ALA A 300 7.38 6.66 9.73
#